data_683b215e6aac19e27b0ab1327d90cb67
#
_entry.id   683b215e6aac19e27b0ab1327d90cb67
#
_cell.length_a   1.000
_cell.length_b   1.000
_cell.length_c   1.000
_cell.angle_alpha   90.00
_cell.angle_beta   90.00
_cell.angle_gamma   90.00
#
_symmetry.space_group_name_H-M   'P 1'
#
loop_
_entity.id
_entity.type
_entity.pdbx_description
1 polymer ?
#
loop_
_entity_poly.entity_id
_entity_poly.type
_entity_poly.pdbx_seq_one_letter_code
_entity_poly.pdbx_strand_id
1 'polypeptide(L)'
;MIQTDIIIIGAGPVGLFTVFEAGLLKLRCHLIDSLPQPGGQCSEIYPKKPIYDIPGFPSILAGELIDNLMEQAAPFKPGFTLGEAAMTIDKTDDGKFIVTTVKGTKHEAPIVIIAGGLGVFEPRKPPIDNIVDYEDMGVEYIIKDPEFYRGKRCVIAGGGDSALDWSIFLAEKNIAKEVVLVHRSSSFRGHLDSVQKVIDMA
;
A
#
# COMPACT_ATOMS: atom_id res chain seq x y z
N MET A 1 -8.61 -27.32 -1.25
CA MET A 1 -9.12 -26.31 -0.29
C MET A 1 -8.12 -26.18 0.83
N ILE A 2 -7.68 -24.96 1.13
CA ILE A 2 -6.69 -24.65 2.17
C ILE A 2 -7.45 -24.41 3.48
N GLN A 3 -7.06 -25.10 4.56
CA GLN A 3 -7.71 -24.98 5.87
C GLN A 3 -6.77 -24.32 6.89
N THR A 4 -7.27 -23.34 7.60
CA THR A 4 -6.56 -22.59 8.62
C THR A 4 -7.50 -22.16 9.74
N ASP A 5 -6.98 -21.53 10.79
CA ASP A 5 -7.81 -21.02 11.88
C ASP A 5 -8.32 -19.60 11.59
N ILE A 6 -7.52 -18.79 10.86
CA ILE A 6 -7.87 -17.43 10.44
C ILE A 6 -7.46 -17.22 8.98
N ILE A 7 -8.39 -16.76 8.15
CA ILE A 7 -8.09 -16.17 6.84
C ILE A 7 -7.96 -14.67 7.01
N ILE A 8 -6.86 -14.09 6.49
CA ILE A 8 -6.64 -12.64 6.50
C ILE A 8 -6.66 -12.17 5.05
N ILE A 9 -7.58 -11.28 4.69
CA ILE A 9 -7.66 -10.66 3.37
C ILE A 9 -6.86 -9.36 3.40
N GLY A 10 -5.72 -9.37 2.74
CA GLY A 10 -4.71 -8.31 2.73
C GLY A 10 -3.45 -8.69 3.50
N ALA A 11 -2.30 -8.65 2.83
CA ALA A 11 -0.98 -8.91 3.39
C ALA A 11 -0.16 -7.62 3.60
N GLY A 12 -0.85 -6.49 3.81
CA GLY A 12 -0.25 -5.23 4.21
C GLY A 12 0.16 -5.22 5.69
N PRO A 13 0.61 -4.06 6.23
CA PRO A 13 1.09 -3.94 7.61
C PRO A 13 0.12 -4.50 8.66
N VAL A 14 -1.17 -4.20 8.51
CA VAL A 14 -2.21 -4.66 9.44
C VAL A 14 -2.37 -6.18 9.38
N GLY A 15 -2.41 -6.76 8.15
CA GLY A 15 -2.51 -8.21 7.99
C GLY A 15 -1.32 -8.95 8.56
N LEU A 16 -0.11 -8.45 8.34
CA LEU A 16 1.13 -9.03 8.89
C LEU A 16 1.18 -8.94 10.41
N PHE A 17 0.82 -7.80 10.99
CA PHE A 17 0.74 -7.67 12.44
C PHE A 17 -0.35 -8.57 13.06
N THR A 18 -1.45 -8.77 12.36
CA THR A 18 -2.51 -9.72 12.77
C THR A 18 -1.97 -11.15 12.89
N VAL A 19 -1.05 -11.56 12.02
CA VAL A 19 -0.39 -12.88 12.13
C VAL A 19 0.37 -13.00 13.45
N PHE A 20 1.10 -11.96 13.84
CA PHE A 20 1.84 -11.95 15.11
C PHE A 20 0.88 -12.12 16.30
N GLU A 21 -0.16 -11.30 16.39
CA GLU A 21 -1.13 -11.36 17.48
C GLU A 21 -1.87 -12.71 17.53
N ALA A 22 -2.34 -13.22 16.39
CA ALA A 22 -2.98 -14.52 16.30
C ALA A 22 -2.02 -15.66 16.68
N GLY A 23 -0.78 -15.56 16.28
CA GLY A 23 0.27 -16.53 16.58
C GLY A 23 0.58 -16.66 18.08
N LEU A 24 0.52 -15.55 18.83
CA LEU A 24 0.62 -15.58 20.28
C LEU A 24 -0.50 -16.40 20.93
N LEU A 25 -1.67 -16.43 20.29
CA LEU A 25 -2.83 -17.25 20.69
C LEU A 25 -2.78 -18.68 20.14
N LYS A 26 -1.68 -19.07 19.46
CA LYS A 26 -1.48 -20.36 18.79
C LYS A 26 -2.45 -20.64 17.64
N LEU A 27 -3.00 -19.60 17.02
CA LEU A 27 -3.87 -19.68 15.86
C LEU A 27 -3.03 -19.60 14.57
N ARG A 28 -3.33 -20.45 13.61
CA ARG A 28 -2.69 -20.47 12.28
C ARG A 28 -3.38 -19.47 11.37
N CYS A 29 -2.59 -18.68 10.66
CA CYS A 29 -3.09 -17.70 9.71
C CYS A 29 -2.73 -18.05 8.28
N HIS A 30 -3.63 -17.69 7.34
CA HIS A 30 -3.36 -17.69 5.92
C HIS A 30 -3.80 -16.36 5.32
N LEU A 31 -2.86 -15.66 4.67
CA LEU A 31 -3.11 -14.36 4.07
C LEU A 31 -3.40 -14.52 2.56
N ILE A 32 -4.35 -13.73 2.08
CA ILE A 32 -4.70 -13.64 0.66
C ILE A 32 -4.47 -12.21 0.21
N ASP A 33 -3.68 -11.99 -0.84
CA ASP A 33 -3.45 -10.66 -1.39
C ASP A 33 -3.43 -10.69 -2.93
N SER A 34 -3.95 -9.62 -3.52
CA SER A 34 -3.95 -9.41 -4.98
C SER A 34 -2.55 -9.12 -5.53
N LEU A 35 -1.65 -8.61 -4.71
CA LEU A 35 -0.27 -8.32 -5.08
C LEU A 35 0.60 -9.59 -5.06
N PRO A 36 1.65 -9.63 -5.90
CA PRO A 36 2.54 -10.79 -5.98
C PRO A 36 3.49 -10.92 -4.78
N GLN A 37 3.54 -9.93 -3.90
CA GLN A 37 4.39 -9.89 -2.72
C GLN A 37 3.65 -9.28 -1.52
N PRO A 38 4.03 -9.64 -0.27
CA PRO A 38 3.48 -9.02 0.92
C PRO A 38 3.89 -7.54 1.04
N GLY A 39 3.13 -6.80 1.85
CA GLY A 39 3.43 -5.42 2.21
C GLY A 39 2.39 -4.41 1.73
N GLY A 40 1.52 -4.81 0.80
CA GLY A 40 0.45 -3.94 0.30
C GLY A 40 1.02 -2.66 -0.31
N GLN A 41 0.39 -1.52 0.00
CA GLN A 41 0.82 -0.22 -0.51
C GLN A 41 2.25 0.17 -0.12
N CYS A 42 2.71 -0.23 1.07
CA CYS A 42 4.05 0.08 1.57
C CYS A 42 5.15 -0.52 0.68
N SER A 43 4.96 -1.73 0.17
CA SER A 43 5.93 -2.38 -0.73
C SER A 43 5.72 -1.99 -2.19
N GLU A 44 4.46 -1.87 -2.63
CA GLU A 44 4.16 -1.67 -4.06
C GLU A 44 4.22 -0.21 -4.48
N ILE A 45 3.71 0.71 -3.65
CA ILE A 45 3.51 2.10 -4.08
C ILE A 45 4.67 3.01 -3.65
N TYR A 46 5.18 2.86 -2.42
CA TYR A 46 6.15 3.80 -1.86
C TYR A 46 7.19 3.18 -0.92
N PRO A 47 7.90 2.12 -1.33
CA PRO A 47 8.82 1.40 -0.42
C PRO A 47 9.94 2.28 0.15
N LYS A 48 10.37 3.29 -0.60
CA LYS A 48 11.42 4.25 -0.21
C LYS A 48 10.88 5.55 0.40
N LYS A 49 9.57 5.64 0.66
CA LYS A 49 8.97 6.79 1.33
C LYS A 49 9.14 6.66 2.85
N PRO A 50 9.66 7.67 3.55
CA PRO A 50 9.61 7.70 5.01
C PRO A 50 8.17 7.93 5.48
N ILE A 51 7.79 7.19 6.52
CA ILE A 51 6.51 7.34 7.24
C ILE A 51 6.80 7.68 8.70
N TYR A 52 5.93 8.49 9.31
CA TYR A 52 6.18 9.14 10.60
C TYR A 52 5.11 8.80 11.65
N ASP A 53 4.07 8.06 11.26
CA ASP A 53 2.88 7.75 12.06
C ASP A 53 2.85 6.30 12.58
N ILE A 54 4.04 5.67 12.63
CA ILE A 54 4.18 4.34 13.23
C ILE A 54 4.65 4.49 14.69
N PRO A 55 3.87 4.04 15.67
CA PRO A 55 4.25 4.12 17.07
C PRO A 55 5.61 3.47 17.35
N GLY A 56 6.47 4.19 18.09
CA GLY A 56 7.82 3.71 18.43
C GLY A 56 8.91 4.04 17.40
N PHE A 57 8.55 4.55 16.22
CA PHE A 57 9.49 5.00 15.20
C PHE A 57 9.29 6.50 14.92
N PRO A 58 10.28 7.37 15.17
CA PRO A 58 10.23 8.78 14.75
C PRO A 58 10.11 8.90 13.23
N SER A 59 10.70 7.97 12.49
CA SER A 59 10.59 7.80 11.05
C SER A 59 11.07 6.41 10.67
N ILE A 60 10.42 5.76 9.72
CA ILE A 60 10.82 4.48 9.14
C ILE A 60 10.48 4.46 7.65
N LEU A 61 11.30 3.81 6.82
CA LEU A 61 10.93 3.59 5.42
C LEU A 61 9.79 2.57 5.33
N ALA A 62 8.87 2.80 4.42
CA ALA A 62 7.71 1.92 4.26
C ALA A 62 8.11 0.46 3.95
N GLY A 63 9.12 0.25 3.11
CA GLY A 63 9.67 -1.09 2.84
C GLY A 63 10.31 -1.72 4.08
N GLU A 64 11.11 -0.96 4.83
CA GLU A 64 11.75 -1.43 6.06
C GLU A 64 10.72 -1.84 7.13
N LEU A 65 9.60 -1.10 7.24
CA LEU A 65 8.49 -1.51 8.10
C LEU A 65 7.96 -2.89 7.72
N ILE A 66 7.80 -3.16 6.42
CA ILE A 66 7.32 -4.46 5.96
C ILE A 66 8.32 -5.57 6.26
N ASP A 67 9.61 -5.34 6.05
CA ASP A 67 10.65 -6.31 6.38
C ASP A 67 10.61 -6.68 7.88
N ASN A 68 10.49 -5.68 8.75
CA ASN A 68 10.37 -5.87 10.20
C ASN A 68 9.10 -6.65 10.57
N LEU A 69 7.95 -6.36 9.95
CA LEU A 69 6.69 -7.07 10.19
C LEU A 69 6.74 -8.51 9.67
N MET A 70 7.40 -8.75 8.55
CA MET A 70 7.61 -10.11 8.02
C MET A 70 8.50 -10.93 8.96
N GLU A 71 9.58 -10.33 9.48
CA GLU A 71 10.44 -10.98 10.49
C GLU A 71 9.65 -11.29 11.77
N GLN A 72 8.81 -10.36 12.24
CA GLN A 72 7.96 -10.53 13.41
C GLN A 72 6.91 -11.64 13.21
N ALA A 73 6.34 -11.78 12.01
CA ALA A 73 5.36 -12.80 11.67
C ALA A 73 5.98 -14.19 11.40
N ALA A 74 7.24 -14.26 10.96
CA ALA A 74 7.91 -15.48 10.50
C ALA A 74 7.89 -16.66 11.50
N PRO A 75 8.08 -16.49 12.83
CA PRO A 75 8.01 -17.58 13.80
C PRO A 75 6.68 -18.34 13.80
N PHE A 76 5.59 -17.71 13.37
CA PHE A 76 4.24 -18.28 13.32
C PHE A 76 3.92 -18.97 11.99
N LYS A 77 4.83 -18.93 11.02
CA LYS A 77 4.76 -19.63 9.73
C LYS A 77 3.43 -19.44 9.01
N PRO A 78 3.00 -18.18 8.75
CA PRO A 78 1.75 -17.94 8.05
C PRO A 78 1.80 -18.51 6.63
N GLY A 79 0.64 -18.98 6.14
CA GLY A 79 0.48 -19.31 4.72
C GLY A 79 0.17 -18.05 3.91
N PHE A 80 0.52 -18.07 2.63
CA PHE A 80 0.23 -16.99 1.70
C PHE A 80 -0.37 -17.50 0.39
N THR A 81 -1.39 -16.81 -0.10
CA THR A 81 -1.90 -16.90 -1.47
C THR A 81 -1.80 -15.49 -2.06
N LEU A 82 -0.75 -15.28 -2.86
CA LEU A 82 -0.39 -13.98 -3.44
C LEU A 82 -0.71 -13.94 -4.93
N GLY A 83 -0.91 -12.74 -5.48
CA GLY A 83 -1.30 -12.54 -6.88
C GLY A 83 -2.71 -13.01 -7.19
N GLU A 84 -3.57 -13.09 -6.16
CA GLU A 84 -4.97 -13.51 -6.26
C GLU A 84 -5.84 -12.68 -5.32
N ALA A 85 -6.73 -11.86 -5.87
CA ALA A 85 -7.69 -11.12 -5.07
C ALA A 85 -8.76 -12.07 -4.48
N ALA A 86 -9.16 -11.87 -3.22
CA ALA A 86 -10.35 -12.49 -2.67
C ALA A 86 -11.58 -11.92 -3.40
N MET A 87 -12.47 -12.81 -3.86
CA MET A 87 -13.63 -12.46 -4.67
C MET A 87 -14.95 -12.65 -3.92
N THR A 88 -15.10 -13.80 -3.26
CA THR A 88 -16.32 -14.08 -2.47
C THR A 88 -15.98 -14.59 -1.08
N ILE A 89 -16.90 -14.36 -0.16
CA ILE A 89 -16.90 -14.93 1.19
C ILE A 89 -18.27 -15.54 1.41
N ASP A 90 -18.31 -16.85 1.51
CA ASP A 90 -19.52 -17.62 1.73
C ASP A 90 -19.49 -18.27 3.11
N LYS A 91 -20.61 -18.23 3.83
CA LYS A 91 -20.74 -18.89 5.13
C LYS A 91 -21.29 -20.31 4.95
N THR A 92 -20.66 -21.27 5.57
CA THR A 92 -21.10 -22.69 5.55
C THR A 92 -22.13 -22.95 6.63
N ASP A 93 -22.87 -24.06 6.51
CA ASP A 93 -23.91 -24.46 7.47
C ASP A 93 -23.32 -24.78 8.87
N ASP A 94 -22.06 -25.21 8.94
CA ASP A 94 -21.33 -25.46 10.19
C ASP A 94 -20.69 -24.19 10.78
N GLY A 95 -20.98 -23.03 10.20
CA GLY A 95 -20.61 -21.69 10.73
C GLY A 95 -19.21 -21.21 10.37
N LYS A 96 -18.49 -21.94 9.52
CA LYS A 96 -17.22 -21.48 8.96
C LYS A 96 -17.41 -20.57 7.73
N PHE A 97 -16.32 -20.06 7.21
CA PHE A 97 -16.30 -19.26 6.01
C PHE A 97 -15.45 -19.91 4.93
N ILE A 98 -15.90 -19.81 3.68
CA ILE A 98 -15.13 -20.15 2.49
C ILE A 98 -14.83 -18.86 1.75
N VAL A 99 -13.54 -18.54 1.60
CA VAL A 99 -13.07 -17.42 0.76
C VAL A 99 -12.60 -18.01 -0.57
N THR A 100 -13.17 -17.53 -1.66
CA THR A 100 -12.76 -17.93 -3.02
C THR A 100 -12.06 -16.74 -3.69
N THR A 101 -10.90 -17.00 -4.29
CA THR A 101 -10.14 -16.00 -5.04
C THR A 101 -10.58 -15.89 -6.49
N VAL A 102 -10.15 -14.85 -7.19
CA VAL A 102 -10.40 -14.64 -8.63
C VAL A 102 -9.89 -15.80 -9.52
N LYS A 103 -8.91 -16.58 -9.03
CA LYS A 103 -8.39 -17.77 -9.73
C LYS A 103 -9.07 -19.06 -9.30
N GLY A 104 -10.07 -18.99 -8.40
CA GLY A 104 -10.82 -20.13 -7.92
C GLY A 104 -10.17 -20.88 -6.76
N THR A 105 -9.07 -20.38 -6.19
CA THR A 105 -8.46 -20.97 -4.99
C THR A 105 -9.41 -20.78 -3.80
N LYS A 106 -9.69 -21.87 -3.06
CA LYS A 106 -10.62 -21.88 -1.93
C LYS A 106 -9.90 -22.06 -0.61
N HIS A 107 -10.25 -21.22 0.34
CA HIS A 107 -9.73 -21.22 1.72
C HIS A 107 -10.91 -21.36 2.68
N GLU A 108 -10.78 -22.20 3.71
CA GLU A 108 -11.79 -22.40 4.74
C GLU A 108 -11.23 -22.08 6.12
N ALA A 109 -11.97 -21.29 6.90
CA ALA A 109 -11.64 -20.98 8.30
C ALA A 109 -12.89 -20.58 9.09
N PRO A 110 -12.87 -20.76 10.43
CA PRO A 110 -13.91 -20.23 11.30
C PRO A 110 -13.88 -18.69 11.41
N ILE A 111 -12.76 -18.05 11.08
CA ILE A 111 -12.56 -16.59 11.21
C ILE A 111 -12.03 -16.03 9.90
N VAL A 112 -12.60 -14.89 9.49
CA VAL A 112 -12.08 -14.07 8.38
C VAL A 112 -11.86 -12.66 8.90
N ILE A 113 -10.65 -12.14 8.67
CA ILE A 113 -10.27 -10.75 8.99
C ILE A 113 -10.03 -10.02 7.68
N ILE A 114 -10.70 -8.87 7.49
CA ILE A 114 -10.55 -8.03 6.31
C ILE A 114 -9.58 -6.90 6.65
N ALA A 115 -8.37 -6.96 6.07
CA ALA A 115 -7.30 -5.99 6.21
C ALA A 115 -6.86 -5.44 4.82
N GLY A 116 -7.81 -5.32 3.89
CA GLY A 116 -7.58 -5.04 2.47
C GLY A 116 -7.17 -3.61 2.12
N GLY A 117 -7.03 -2.72 3.10
CA GLY A 117 -6.63 -1.32 2.87
C GLY A 117 -7.57 -0.62 1.88
N LEU A 118 -7.00 0.00 0.85
CA LEU A 118 -7.77 0.64 -0.23
C LEU A 118 -8.27 -0.35 -1.30
N GLY A 119 -8.02 -1.65 -1.10
CA GLY A 119 -8.31 -2.67 -2.09
C GLY A 119 -7.25 -2.76 -3.19
N VAL A 120 -7.64 -3.28 -4.36
CA VAL A 120 -6.76 -3.33 -5.54
C VAL A 120 -6.48 -1.91 -6.00
N PHE A 121 -5.18 -1.57 -6.11
CA PHE A 121 -4.78 -0.24 -6.55
C PHE A 121 -5.04 -0.09 -8.06
N GLU A 122 -5.95 0.81 -8.41
CA GLU A 122 -6.18 1.28 -9.76
C GLU A 122 -5.88 2.78 -9.83
N PRO A 123 -4.88 3.23 -10.62
CA PRO A 123 -4.58 4.65 -10.76
C PRO A 123 -5.78 5.42 -11.33
N ARG A 124 -6.12 6.54 -10.70
CA ARG A 124 -7.09 7.48 -11.28
C ARG A 124 -6.42 8.28 -12.38
N LYS A 125 -6.71 7.94 -13.61
CA LYS A 125 -6.18 8.64 -14.78
C LYS A 125 -6.83 10.04 -14.88
N PRO A 126 -6.05 11.10 -15.08
CA PRO A 126 -6.61 12.42 -15.36
C PRO A 126 -7.31 12.42 -16.74
N PRO A 127 -8.36 13.23 -16.92
CA PRO A 127 -9.09 13.30 -18.18
C PRO A 127 -8.30 14.13 -19.22
N ILE A 128 -7.19 13.59 -19.67
CA ILE A 128 -6.32 14.18 -20.70
C ILE A 128 -6.31 13.24 -21.89
N ASP A 129 -6.58 13.77 -23.06
CA ASP A 129 -6.56 12.98 -24.29
C ASP A 129 -5.20 12.37 -24.52
N ASN A 130 -5.17 11.11 -24.94
CA ASN A 130 -3.97 10.33 -25.25
C ASN A 130 -2.99 10.15 -24.07
N ILE A 131 -3.39 10.34 -22.82
CA ILE A 131 -2.48 10.19 -21.66
C ILE A 131 -1.88 8.78 -21.59
N VAL A 132 -2.62 7.79 -22.07
CA VAL A 132 -2.20 6.37 -22.09
C VAL A 132 -0.95 6.17 -22.95
N ASP A 133 -0.78 6.98 -23.98
CA ASP A 133 0.37 6.89 -24.88
C ASP A 133 1.69 7.34 -24.23
N TYR A 134 1.58 8.00 -23.08
CA TYR A 134 2.71 8.52 -22.30
C TYR A 134 2.95 7.75 -21.00
N GLU A 135 2.13 6.75 -20.69
CA GLU A 135 2.34 5.87 -19.53
C GLU A 135 3.69 5.15 -19.70
N ASP A 136 4.47 5.07 -18.62
CA ASP A 136 5.85 4.58 -18.60
C ASP A 136 6.86 5.36 -19.48
N MET A 137 6.41 6.41 -20.17
CA MET A 137 7.25 7.29 -21.01
C MET A 137 7.29 8.74 -20.51
N GLY A 138 6.90 8.97 -19.26
CA GLY A 138 6.89 10.31 -18.65
C GLY A 138 5.64 10.59 -17.83
N VAL A 139 4.59 9.79 -17.96
CA VAL A 139 3.42 9.80 -17.07
C VAL A 139 3.48 8.57 -16.18
N GLU A 140 3.58 8.80 -14.89
CA GLU A 140 3.66 7.77 -13.87
C GLU A 140 2.66 8.07 -12.75
N TYR A 141 2.04 7.02 -12.20
CA TYR A 141 1.06 7.13 -11.13
C TYR A 141 1.63 6.77 -9.76
N ILE A 142 2.84 6.26 -9.74
CA ILE A 142 3.55 5.77 -8.55
C ILE A 142 5.02 6.17 -8.64
N ILE A 143 5.58 6.68 -7.55
CA ILE A 143 7.02 6.92 -7.42
C ILE A 143 7.66 5.75 -6.66
N LYS A 144 8.16 4.76 -7.38
CA LYS A 144 8.85 3.60 -6.79
C LYS A 144 10.28 3.94 -6.35
N ASP A 145 10.99 4.71 -7.16
CA ASP A 145 12.33 5.17 -6.88
C ASP A 145 12.46 6.68 -7.13
N PRO A 146 12.54 7.49 -6.08
CA PRO A 146 12.68 8.94 -6.24
C PRO A 146 13.98 9.34 -6.96
N GLU A 147 15.04 8.54 -6.89
CA GLU A 147 16.30 8.84 -7.59
C GLU A 147 16.17 8.85 -9.11
N PHE A 148 15.19 8.15 -9.67
CA PHE A 148 14.85 8.22 -11.08
C PHE A 148 14.55 9.64 -11.58
N TYR A 149 14.08 10.51 -10.70
CA TYR A 149 13.73 11.91 -11.01
C TYR A 149 14.88 12.88 -10.82
N ARG A 150 16.08 12.40 -10.49
CA ARG A 150 17.23 13.26 -10.22
C ARG A 150 17.57 14.13 -11.43
N GLY A 151 17.60 15.46 -11.18
CA GLY A 151 17.89 16.46 -12.20
C GLY A 151 16.79 16.70 -13.23
N LYS A 152 15.63 16.03 -13.12
CA LYS A 152 14.48 16.20 -14.01
C LYS A 152 13.58 17.34 -13.57
N ARG A 153 12.79 17.86 -14.50
CA ARG A 153 11.65 18.73 -14.21
C ARG A 153 10.42 17.86 -14.01
N CYS A 154 9.78 17.96 -12.87
CA CYS A 154 8.66 17.11 -12.50
C CYS A 154 7.39 17.95 -12.36
N VAL A 155 6.29 17.46 -12.94
CA VAL A 155 4.94 18.00 -12.71
C VAL A 155 4.18 16.97 -11.87
N ILE A 156 3.73 17.38 -10.69
CA ILE A 156 2.94 16.54 -9.79
C ILE A 156 1.49 17.02 -9.85
N ALA A 157 0.59 16.16 -10.30
CA ALA A 157 -0.84 16.46 -10.40
C ALA A 157 -1.60 15.85 -9.22
N GLY A 158 -2.05 16.67 -8.28
CA GLY A 158 -2.80 16.22 -7.11
C GLY A 158 -2.90 17.27 -6.02
N GLY A 159 -3.67 16.98 -4.97
CA GLY A 159 -3.88 17.89 -3.85
C GLY A 159 -4.17 17.14 -2.55
N GLY A 160 -3.88 15.85 -2.48
CA GLY A 160 -3.88 15.04 -1.27
C GLY A 160 -2.47 14.80 -0.74
N ASP A 161 -2.35 14.08 0.38
CA ASP A 161 -1.09 13.83 1.08
C ASP A 161 0.03 13.33 0.17
N SER A 162 -0.24 12.34 -0.68
CA SER A 162 0.78 11.80 -1.59
C SER A 162 1.38 12.85 -2.53
N ALA A 163 0.56 13.74 -3.08
CA ALA A 163 1.06 14.78 -3.98
C ALA A 163 1.89 15.83 -3.23
N LEU A 164 1.44 16.24 -2.04
CA LEU A 164 2.15 17.20 -1.19
C LEU A 164 3.47 16.61 -0.71
N ASP A 165 3.45 15.41 -0.15
CA ASP A 165 4.63 14.74 0.39
C ASP A 165 5.71 14.53 -0.67
N TRP A 166 5.32 14.05 -1.87
CA TRP A 166 6.28 13.88 -2.95
C TRP A 166 6.82 15.20 -3.50
N SER A 167 5.99 16.26 -3.55
CA SER A 167 6.46 17.59 -3.94
C SER A 167 7.51 18.10 -2.95
N ILE A 168 7.23 18.01 -1.65
CA ILE A 168 8.15 18.40 -0.59
C ILE A 168 9.44 17.57 -0.67
N PHE A 169 9.30 16.24 -0.72
CA PHE A 169 10.45 15.32 -0.71
C PHE A 169 11.40 15.54 -1.88
N LEU A 170 10.88 15.64 -3.11
CA LEU A 170 11.70 15.83 -4.31
C LEU A 170 12.40 17.20 -4.31
N ALA A 171 11.75 18.22 -3.76
CA ALA A 171 12.31 19.57 -3.67
C ALA A 171 13.34 19.69 -2.52
N GLU A 172 12.98 19.35 -1.28
CA GLU A 172 13.87 19.46 -0.10
C GLU A 172 15.14 18.62 -0.23
N LYS A 173 15.03 17.43 -0.82
CA LYS A 173 16.19 16.55 -1.05
C LYS A 173 17.00 16.92 -2.29
N ASN A 174 16.62 18.00 -3.01
CA ASN A 174 17.27 18.41 -4.25
C ASN A 174 17.40 17.25 -5.26
N ILE A 175 16.36 16.40 -5.33
CA ILE A 175 16.31 15.28 -6.27
C ILE A 175 15.88 15.82 -7.64
N ALA A 176 14.71 16.43 -7.73
CA ALA A 176 14.28 17.06 -8.97
C ALA A 176 14.96 18.43 -9.16
N LYS A 177 15.20 18.77 -10.42
CA LYS A 177 15.70 20.13 -10.77
C LYS A 177 14.64 21.19 -10.55
N GLU A 178 13.39 20.83 -10.76
CA GLU A 178 12.22 21.68 -10.63
C GLU A 178 11.00 20.81 -10.30
N VAL A 179 10.16 21.25 -9.37
CA VAL A 179 8.90 20.59 -9.04
C VAL A 179 7.77 21.59 -9.25
N VAL A 180 6.81 21.22 -10.09
CA VAL A 180 5.58 21.99 -10.30
C VAL A 180 4.41 21.19 -9.77
N LEU A 181 3.75 21.69 -8.74
CA LEU A 181 2.54 21.08 -8.19
C LEU A 181 1.31 21.70 -8.85
N VAL A 182 0.48 20.84 -9.47
CA VAL A 182 -0.76 21.25 -10.14
C VAL A 182 -1.95 20.66 -9.42
N HIS A 183 -2.90 21.51 -9.03
CA HIS A 183 -4.14 21.09 -8.41
C HIS A 183 -5.34 21.82 -9.00
N ARG A 184 -6.46 21.10 -9.20
CA ARG A 184 -7.67 21.63 -9.81
C ARG A 184 -8.52 22.54 -8.90
N SER A 185 -8.25 22.51 -7.59
CA SER A 185 -9.00 23.25 -6.57
C SER A 185 -8.12 24.32 -5.92
N SER A 186 -8.71 25.34 -5.37
CA SER A 186 -8.02 26.39 -4.61
C SER A 186 -7.57 25.95 -3.21
N SER A 187 -7.96 24.76 -2.77
CA SER A 187 -7.58 24.23 -1.45
C SER A 187 -7.08 22.79 -1.57
N PHE A 188 -6.01 22.49 -0.85
CA PHE A 188 -5.48 21.14 -0.72
C PHE A 188 -6.28 20.33 0.31
N ARG A 189 -6.25 18.98 0.18
CA ARG A 189 -6.93 18.04 1.09
C ARG A 189 -5.96 17.24 1.96
N GLY A 190 -4.67 17.52 1.88
CA GLY A 190 -3.65 16.87 2.70
C GLY A 190 -3.56 17.47 4.09
N HIS A 191 -2.67 16.91 4.92
CA HIS A 191 -2.39 17.40 6.26
C HIS A 191 -1.96 18.86 6.25
N LEU A 192 -2.46 19.65 7.22
CA LEU A 192 -2.21 21.10 7.28
C LEU A 192 -0.71 21.45 7.31
N ASP A 193 0.12 20.64 7.98
CA ASP A 193 1.57 20.83 8.02
C ASP A 193 2.19 20.70 6.61
N SER A 194 1.82 19.67 5.85
CA SER A 194 2.29 19.48 4.47
C SER A 194 1.80 20.60 3.54
N VAL A 195 0.57 21.05 3.72
CA VAL A 195 0.01 22.18 2.96
C VAL A 195 0.83 23.45 3.22
N GLN A 196 1.10 23.76 4.50
CA GLN A 196 1.87 24.95 4.87
C GLN A 196 3.28 24.89 4.29
N LYS A 197 3.97 23.75 4.39
CA LYS A 197 5.30 23.57 3.82
C LYS A 197 5.34 23.82 2.32
N VAL A 198 4.37 23.29 1.57
CA VAL A 198 4.30 23.52 0.11
C VAL A 198 4.11 25.00 -0.21
N ILE A 199 3.27 25.72 0.55
CA ILE A 199 3.06 27.16 0.37
C ILE A 199 4.33 27.97 0.67
N ASP A 200 5.05 27.59 1.75
CA ASP A 200 6.28 28.28 2.17
C ASP A 200 7.46 28.02 1.19
N MET A 201 7.39 26.96 0.39
CA MET A 201 8.40 26.61 -0.62
C MET A 201 8.12 27.22 -2.00
N ALA A 202 6.92 27.78 -2.25
CA ALA A 202 6.51 28.33 -3.54
C ALA A 202 6.96 29.81 -3.67
#